data_edf379dde788ecc521a3b9a95d76b31c
#
_entry.id   edf379dde788ecc521a3b9a95d76b31c
#
_cell.length_a   1.000
_cell.length_b   1.000
_cell.length_c   1.000
_cell.angle_alpha   90.00
_cell.angle_beta   90.00
_cell.angle_gamma   90.00
#
_symmetry.space_group_name_H-M   'P 1'
#
loop_
_entity.id
_entity.type
_entity.pdbx_description
1 polymer ?
#
loop_
_entity_poly.entity_id
_entity_poly.type
_entity_poly.pdbx_seq_one_letter_code
_entity_poly.pdbx_strand_id
1 'polypeptide(L)'
;MAKAKLGIRPIIDGRWGGVRESLEEKTMNMALAAKKLIEENVFYSDGTPFECIISPCTIGGAAEAAKCADFFSTQNVCATLSVTPCWCYGSETMDLDPLTVKAVWGFNGTERPGAVYLAAVLAAHAQRGLPAFSIYGKDVQDVTDNSIPDDVAEKILRFARCAAAVGQLRGKSYVGIGAVAMGIAGSFCDADFWQEYLGIRAEWVDMVEVTRRVELGIYDHEEYERALKWVKANCPEGFDKNPENIRHTPEQKEKEWEFVVKMTLICRDIMLGNDKLNDVRPVGAEAEHSGPKDGWHEEALGRNAILGGFQGQRQWTDFMPNGDFTEAMLNTTFDWNGKKEPLTFATENDGLNGLSMLLGKLVTGRASLFADVRTYWSPDAVERVCGMRPEGVAKDGFIHLINSGAAALDATGVCKDKDGNAVMKEWWNVTDEDIDAMLKATDWCPADLGYFRGGGYSSHFKTQAVMPMTMIRINIIKGLGPVLQIAEGYTATLPDEIHNKLDMRTDPTWPTTWFAPRLTGKGAFKDVYSVMANWGANHGAISYGHIGKDLITLASMLRIPVAMHNVADEDIYRPHAWSAFGTKDLESADYRACAAYGPLYK
;
A
#
# COMPACT_ATOMS: atom_id res chain seq x y z
N MET A 1 -15.29 12.61 -3.98
CA MET A 1 -14.39 13.27 -4.95
C MET A 1 -14.34 12.46 -6.23
N ALA A 2 -14.12 13.10 -7.39
CA ALA A 2 -13.96 12.37 -8.66
C ALA A 2 -12.69 11.48 -8.62
N LYS A 3 -12.82 10.21 -9.02
CA LYS A 3 -11.69 9.29 -9.11
C LYS A 3 -10.66 9.75 -10.13
N ALA A 4 -9.40 9.50 -9.85
CA ALA A 4 -8.32 9.77 -10.80
C ALA A 4 -8.39 8.79 -11.97
N LYS A 5 -8.18 9.24 -13.21
CA LYS A 5 -8.34 8.44 -14.42
C LYS A 5 -7.04 8.35 -15.23
N LEU A 6 -6.97 7.35 -16.11
CA LEU A 6 -5.92 7.26 -17.12
C LEU A 6 -6.41 7.84 -18.45
N GLY A 7 -5.69 8.82 -18.98
CA GLY A 7 -5.95 9.40 -20.30
C GLY A 7 -5.22 8.65 -21.40
N ILE A 8 -5.94 8.12 -22.39
CA ILE A 8 -5.35 7.47 -23.56
C ILE A 8 -5.30 8.48 -24.71
N ARG A 9 -4.11 8.64 -25.29
CA ARG A 9 -3.80 9.62 -26.34
C ARG A 9 -3.49 8.88 -27.64
N PRO A 10 -4.45 8.76 -28.58
CA PRO A 10 -4.23 8.15 -29.89
C PRO A 10 -3.43 9.11 -30.79
N ILE A 11 -2.15 8.80 -30.99
CA ILE A 11 -1.21 9.61 -31.77
C ILE A 11 -1.16 9.12 -33.22
N ILE A 12 -1.27 10.03 -34.17
CA ILE A 12 -1.37 9.71 -35.58
C ILE A 12 -0.48 10.63 -36.44
N ASP A 13 -0.08 10.19 -37.62
CA ASP A 13 0.59 11.05 -38.59
C ASP A 13 -0.35 12.21 -39.00
N GLY A 14 0.12 13.45 -38.80
CA GLY A 14 -0.70 14.65 -39.06
C GLY A 14 -0.91 15.01 -40.52
N ARG A 15 -0.29 14.29 -41.50
CA ARG A 15 -0.33 14.63 -42.91
C ARG A 15 -1.61 14.14 -43.59
N TRP A 16 -2.48 15.07 -43.96
CA TRP A 16 -3.70 14.81 -44.72
C TRP A 16 -3.41 14.49 -46.18
N GLY A 17 -4.38 13.88 -46.86
CA GLY A 17 -4.29 13.52 -48.26
C GLY A 17 -3.90 12.06 -48.51
N GLY A 18 -4.35 11.16 -47.63
CA GLY A 18 -4.21 9.72 -47.74
C GLY A 18 -3.39 9.06 -46.64
N VAL A 19 -2.41 9.76 -46.02
CA VAL A 19 -1.57 9.16 -44.99
C VAL A 19 -2.35 9.02 -43.68
N ARG A 20 -2.89 10.11 -43.17
CA ARG A 20 -3.66 10.13 -41.91
C ARG A 20 -4.90 9.26 -42.01
N GLU A 21 -5.66 9.42 -43.08
CA GLU A 21 -6.91 8.71 -43.31
C GLU A 21 -6.72 7.19 -43.30
N SER A 22 -5.60 6.72 -43.84
CA SER A 22 -5.27 5.28 -43.84
C SER A 22 -4.93 4.70 -42.46
N LEU A 23 -4.73 5.54 -41.44
CA LEU A 23 -4.24 5.14 -40.09
C LEU A 23 -5.27 5.41 -38.98
N GLU A 24 -6.35 6.17 -39.25
CA GLU A 24 -7.35 6.55 -38.23
C GLU A 24 -7.92 5.32 -37.49
N GLU A 25 -8.37 4.32 -38.28
CA GLU A 25 -8.95 3.10 -37.69
C GLU A 25 -7.95 2.34 -36.82
N LYS A 26 -6.73 2.10 -37.32
CA LYS A 26 -5.68 1.40 -36.59
C LYS A 26 -5.33 2.12 -35.30
N THR A 27 -5.17 3.45 -35.35
CA THR A 27 -4.82 4.28 -34.18
C THR A 27 -5.89 4.21 -33.10
N MET A 28 -7.17 4.32 -33.48
CA MET A 28 -8.28 4.21 -32.52
C MET A 28 -8.45 2.80 -31.99
N ASN A 29 -8.24 1.76 -32.79
CA ASN A 29 -8.29 0.37 -32.34
C ASN A 29 -7.22 0.08 -31.28
N MET A 30 -6.00 0.62 -31.42
CA MET A 30 -4.97 0.53 -30.39
C MET A 30 -5.41 1.20 -29.08
N ALA A 31 -6.01 2.40 -29.15
CA ALA A 31 -6.50 3.11 -27.97
C ALA A 31 -7.65 2.36 -27.27
N LEU A 32 -8.60 1.84 -28.05
CA LEU A 32 -9.72 1.05 -27.52
C LEU A 32 -9.26 -0.28 -26.90
N ALA A 33 -8.32 -0.96 -27.55
CA ALA A 33 -7.74 -2.20 -27.02
C ALA A 33 -7.00 -1.98 -25.71
N ALA A 34 -6.20 -0.91 -25.62
CA ALA A 34 -5.52 -0.54 -24.38
C ALA A 34 -6.51 -0.17 -23.26
N LYS A 35 -7.55 0.61 -23.56
CA LYS A 35 -8.63 0.93 -22.61
C LYS A 35 -9.27 -0.34 -22.05
N LYS A 36 -9.70 -1.24 -22.93
CA LYS A 36 -10.33 -2.50 -22.56
C LYS A 36 -9.40 -3.34 -21.68
N LEU A 37 -8.15 -3.53 -22.10
CA LEU A 37 -7.16 -4.29 -21.35
C LEU A 37 -7.00 -3.75 -19.92
N ILE A 38 -6.91 -2.43 -19.76
CA ILE A 38 -6.71 -1.80 -18.46
C ILE A 38 -7.96 -1.95 -17.58
N GLU A 39 -9.14 -1.59 -18.10
CA GLU A 39 -10.39 -1.60 -17.33
C GLU A 39 -10.83 -3.01 -16.91
N GLU A 40 -10.43 -4.06 -17.65
CA GLU A 40 -10.70 -5.45 -17.29
C GLU A 40 -9.73 -6.03 -16.23
N ASN A 41 -8.53 -5.41 -16.04
CA ASN A 41 -7.46 -6.02 -15.25
C ASN A 41 -6.86 -5.14 -14.15
N VAL A 42 -7.20 -3.85 -14.11
CA VAL A 42 -6.67 -2.91 -13.11
C VAL A 42 -7.83 -2.30 -12.32
N PHE A 43 -7.66 -2.23 -11.01
CA PHE A 43 -8.71 -1.78 -10.10
C PHE A 43 -8.19 -0.66 -9.18
N TYR A 44 -9.09 0.22 -8.74
CA TYR A 44 -8.83 1.08 -7.59
C TYR A 44 -8.83 0.26 -6.30
N SER A 45 -8.38 0.85 -5.22
CA SER A 45 -8.38 0.20 -3.90
C SER A 45 -9.79 -0.19 -3.40
N ASP A 46 -10.84 0.45 -3.92
CA ASP A 46 -12.24 0.13 -3.62
C ASP A 46 -12.80 -1.04 -4.44
N GLY A 47 -11.97 -1.72 -5.24
CA GLY A 47 -12.35 -2.87 -6.06
C GLY A 47 -13.09 -2.54 -7.35
N THR A 48 -13.28 -1.26 -7.68
CA THR A 48 -13.89 -0.88 -8.97
C THR A 48 -12.81 -0.76 -10.07
N PRO A 49 -13.16 -1.01 -11.36
CA PRO A 49 -12.24 -0.89 -12.47
C PRO A 49 -11.59 0.50 -12.57
N PHE A 50 -10.29 0.54 -12.89
CA PHE A 50 -9.56 1.78 -13.13
C PHE A 50 -10.03 2.46 -14.40
N GLU A 51 -10.70 3.59 -14.28
CA GLU A 51 -11.33 4.30 -15.39
C GLU A 51 -10.32 4.86 -16.40
N CYS A 52 -10.53 4.55 -17.68
CA CYS A 52 -9.78 5.10 -18.79
C CYS A 52 -10.63 6.00 -19.68
N ILE A 53 -10.11 7.16 -20.05
CA ILE A 53 -10.73 8.04 -21.03
C ILE A 53 -9.83 8.21 -22.25
N ILE A 54 -10.43 8.27 -23.43
CA ILE A 54 -9.70 8.49 -24.68
C ILE A 54 -9.85 9.96 -25.08
N SER A 55 -8.79 10.56 -25.63
CA SER A 55 -8.84 11.89 -26.25
C SER A 55 -10.02 11.99 -27.23
N PRO A 56 -10.73 13.14 -27.27
CA PRO A 56 -11.88 13.32 -28.15
C PRO A 56 -11.54 13.27 -29.66
N CYS A 57 -10.26 13.28 -29.99
CA CYS A 57 -9.77 13.14 -31.38
C CYS A 57 -8.42 12.42 -31.39
N THR A 58 -8.05 11.89 -32.57
CA THR A 58 -6.67 11.49 -32.83
C THR A 58 -5.77 12.73 -32.85
N ILE A 59 -4.51 12.58 -32.44
CA ILE A 59 -3.58 13.68 -32.21
C ILE A 59 -2.46 13.63 -33.25
N GLY A 60 -2.57 14.45 -34.27
CA GLY A 60 -1.59 14.55 -35.36
C GLY A 60 -0.81 15.87 -35.35
N GLY A 61 -1.11 16.80 -34.44
CA GLY A 61 -0.44 18.09 -34.35
C GLY A 61 -0.79 18.84 -33.06
N ALA A 62 -0.19 20.02 -32.90
CA ALA A 62 -0.27 20.83 -31.68
C ALA A 62 -1.70 21.24 -31.29
N ALA A 63 -2.55 21.57 -32.25
CA ALA A 63 -3.91 22.01 -31.98
C ALA A 63 -4.78 20.86 -31.41
N GLU A 64 -4.59 19.62 -31.87
CA GLU A 64 -5.28 18.44 -31.35
C GLU A 64 -4.70 18.02 -30.00
N ALA A 65 -3.38 18.16 -29.80
CA ALA A 65 -2.76 17.96 -28.49
C ALA A 65 -3.30 18.93 -27.44
N ALA A 66 -3.50 20.20 -27.80
CA ALA A 66 -4.12 21.21 -26.92
C ALA A 66 -5.56 20.83 -26.57
N LYS A 67 -6.39 20.44 -27.56
CA LYS A 67 -7.77 19.98 -27.29
C LYS A 67 -7.82 18.77 -26.36
N CYS A 68 -6.87 17.84 -26.50
CA CYS A 68 -6.74 16.70 -25.60
C CYS A 68 -6.38 17.16 -24.19
N ALA A 69 -5.41 18.07 -24.04
CA ALA A 69 -5.00 18.60 -22.74
C ALA A 69 -6.16 19.33 -22.04
N ASP A 70 -6.88 20.19 -22.75
CA ASP A 70 -8.06 20.91 -22.22
C ASP A 70 -9.13 19.92 -21.74
N PHE A 71 -9.42 18.89 -22.51
CA PHE A 71 -10.37 17.85 -22.12
C PHE A 71 -9.90 17.09 -20.88
N PHE A 72 -8.65 16.64 -20.84
CA PHE A 72 -8.11 15.87 -19.71
C PHE A 72 -8.03 16.67 -18.42
N SER A 73 -7.80 17.99 -18.50
CA SER A 73 -7.75 18.87 -17.34
C SER A 73 -9.07 18.89 -16.53
N THR A 74 -10.21 18.66 -17.22
CA THR A 74 -11.55 18.61 -16.60
C THR A 74 -11.93 17.22 -16.09
N GLN A 75 -11.14 16.19 -16.35
CA GLN A 75 -11.47 14.79 -16.12
C GLN A 75 -10.69 14.12 -14.97
N ASN A 76 -9.91 14.89 -14.23
CA ASN A 76 -9.05 14.37 -13.15
C ASN A 76 -8.07 13.28 -13.63
N VAL A 77 -7.40 13.53 -14.77
CA VAL A 77 -6.40 12.60 -15.31
C VAL A 77 -5.12 12.67 -14.45
N CYS A 78 -4.65 11.52 -13.97
CA CYS A 78 -3.40 11.39 -13.21
C CYS A 78 -2.24 10.78 -14.02
N ALA A 79 -2.58 10.11 -15.12
CA ALA A 79 -1.60 9.44 -15.98
C ALA A 79 -2.05 9.47 -17.43
N THR A 80 -1.09 9.43 -18.36
CA THR A 80 -1.37 9.33 -19.79
C THR A 80 -0.64 8.18 -20.45
N LEU A 81 -1.34 7.48 -21.35
CA LEU A 81 -0.78 6.48 -22.26
C LEU A 81 -0.95 6.98 -23.70
N SER A 82 0.14 7.40 -24.33
CA SER A 82 0.15 7.69 -25.76
C SER A 82 0.34 6.40 -26.56
N VAL A 83 -0.52 6.14 -27.54
CA VAL A 83 -0.45 4.95 -28.42
C VAL A 83 -0.31 5.39 -29.86
N THR A 84 0.59 4.76 -30.62
CA THR A 84 0.79 5.12 -32.04
C THR A 84 1.18 3.94 -32.90
N PRO A 85 0.53 3.76 -34.09
CA PRO A 85 0.96 2.76 -35.06
C PRO A 85 2.08 3.26 -35.98
N CYS A 86 2.44 4.55 -35.93
CA CYS A 86 3.24 5.18 -36.96
C CYS A 86 4.11 6.34 -36.46
N TRP A 87 4.89 6.91 -37.36
CA TRP A 87 5.52 8.21 -37.16
C TRP A 87 4.50 9.33 -36.95
N CYS A 88 4.84 10.27 -36.09
CA CYS A 88 4.13 11.53 -35.87
C CYS A 88 5.08 12.63 -35.43
N TYR A 89 4.63 13.88 -35.39
CA TYR A 89 5.39 15.04 -34.90
C TYR A 89 5.55 14.97 -33.36
N GLY A 90 6.75 14.61 -32.89
CA GLY A 90 7.00 14.23 -31.50
C GLY A 90 6.72 15.35 -30.50
N SER A 91 7.44 16.48 -30.61
CA SER A 91 7.34 17.58 -29.64
C SER A 91 5.99 18.32 -29.67
N GLU A 92 5.27 18.27 -30.80
CA GLU A 92 3.99 18.94 -31.00
C GLU A 92 2.81 18.17 -30.41
N THR A 93 2.96 16.85 -30.28
CA THR A 93 1.88 15.95 -29.88
C THR A 93 2.06 15.33 -28.50
N MET A 94 3.22 15.53 -27.86
CA MET A 94 3.52 14.97 -26.53
C MET A 94 2.62 15.55 -25.43
N ASP A 95 2.48 14.82 -24.34
CA ASP A 95 1.85 15.33 -23.12
C ASP A 95 2.82 16.25 -22.36
N LEU A 96 2.41 17.50 -22.14
CA LEU A 96 3.22 18.51 -21.46
C LEU A 96 2.84 18.74 -19.99
N ASP A 97 1.78 18.08 -19.47
CA ASP A 97 1.38 18.25 -18.07
C ASP A 97 2.46 17.65 -17.13
N PRO A 98 3.09 18.47 -16.26
CA PRO A 98 4.15 17.99 -15.37
C PRO A 98 3.64 17.06 -14.26
N LEU A 99 2.35 17.07 -13.96
CA LEU A 99 1.74 16.33 -12.85
C LEU A 99 1.16 14.98 -13.24
N THR A 100 1.13 14.64 -14.53
CA THR A 100 0.72 13.30 -15.00
C THR A 100 1.95 12.39 -15.15
N VAL A 101 1.83 11.12 -14.76
CA VAL A 101 2.82 10.10 -15.13
C VAL A 101 2.55 9.61 -16.55
N LYS A 102 3.58 9.31 -17.32
CA LYS A 102 3.49 9.15 -18.78
C LYS A 102 4.06 7.83 -19.27
N ALA A 103 3.33 7.17 -20.17
CA ALA A 103 3.84 6.06 -20.98
C ALA A 103 3.57 6.29 -22.46
N VAL A 104 4.39 5.69 -23.31
CA VAL A 104 4.24 5.72 -24.76
C VAL A 104 4.36 4.30 -25.29
N TRP A 105 3.33 3.83 -25.98
CA TRP A 105 3.32 2.58 -26.71
C TRP A 105 3.47 2.81 -28.20
N GLY A 106 4.62 2.44 -28.75
CA GLY A 106 4.88 2.42 -30.19
C GLY A 106 4.65 1.02 -30.75
N PHE A 107 3.80 0.92 -31.79
CA PHE A 107 3.54 -0.33 -32.48
C PHE A 107 4.82 -0.85 -33.18
N ASN A 108 5.13 -2.12 -33.01
CA ASN A 108 6.26 -2.76 -33.68
C ASN A 108 5.81 -3.34 -35.04
N GLY A 109 5.72 -2.48 -36.06
CA GLY A 109 5.37 -2.85 -37.44
C GLY A 109 6.42 -2.33 -38.43
N THR A 110 6.40 -2.85 -39.66
CA THR A 110 7.39 -2.54 -40.72
C THR A 110 6.96 -1.39 -41.64
N GLU A 111 5.67 -1.30 -41.98
CA GLU A 111 5.17 -0.35 -42.98
C GLU A 111 5.13 1.09 -42.48
N ARG A 112 4.72 1.26 -41.22
CA ARG A 112 4.58 2.54 -40.52
C ARG A 112 5.00 2.37 -39.09
N PRO A 113 6.31 2.27 -38.79
CA PRO A 113 6.78 1.85 -37.46
C PRO A 113 6.53 2.91 -36.39
N GLY A 114 5.75 2.58 -35.38
CA GLY A 114 5.54 3.40 -34.19
C GLY A 114 6.81 3.60 -33.35
N ALA A 115 7.82 2.73 -33.53
CA ALA A 115 9.12 2.84 -32.88
C ALA A 115 9.84 4.17 -33.16
N VAL A 116 9.68 4.74 -34.35
CA VAL A 116 10.31 6.01 -34.75
C VAL A 116 9.75 7.17 -33.94
N TYR A 117 8.44 7.22 -33.77
CA TYR A 117 7.79 8.18 -32.89
C TYR A 117 8.18 7.94 -31.43
N LEU A 118 8.09 6.69 -30.97
CA LEU A 118 8.45 6.31 -29.61
C LEU A 118 9.84 6.84 -29.21
N ALA A 119 10.86 6.57 -30.02
CA ALA A 119 12.21 7.04 -29.75
C ALA A 119 12.32 8.58 -29.72
N ALA A 120 11.69 9.25 -30.68
CA ALA A 120 11.72 10.71 -30.78
C ALA A 120 11.00 11.38 -29.60
N VAL A 121 9.81 10.88 -29.21
CA VAL A 121 9.03 11.50 -28.14
C VAL A 121 9.61 11.22 -26.76
N LEU A 122 10.22 10.05 -26.54
CA LEU A 122 10.95 9.77 -25.28
C LEU A 122 12.14 10.72 -25.10
N ALA A 123 12.89 11.00 -26.17
CA ALA A 123 13.95 12.01 -26.15
C ALA A 123 13.39 13.42 -25.87
N ALA A 124 12.27 13.78 -26.47
CA ALA A 124 11.62 15.07 -26.24
C ALA A 124 11.11 15.21 -24.81
N HIS A 125 10.54 14.14 -24.22
CA HIS A 125 10.16 14.09 -22.81
C HIS A 125 11.37 14.25 -21.87
N ALA A 126 12.49 13.57 -22.14
CA ALA A 126 13.72 13.69 -21.39
C ALA A 126 14.27 15.12 -21.39
N GLN A 127 14.28 15.79 -22.58
CA GLN A 127 14.73 17.17 -22.71
C GLN A 127 13.91 18.17 -21.87
N ARG A 128 12.65 17.86 -21.58
CA ARG A 128 11.72 18.74 -20.85
C ARG A 128 11.58 18.38 -19.36
N GLY A 129 12.32 17.39 -18.89
CA GLY A 129 12.19 16.95 -17.49
C GLY A 129 10.84 16.27 -17.18
N LEU A 130 10.20 15.67 -18.20
CA LEU A 130 8.91 14.99 -18.12
C LEU A 130 9.10 13.49 -18.40
N PRO A 131 9.67 12.71 -17.46
CA PRO A 131 10.05 11.33 -17.72
C PRO A 131 8.86 10.47 -18.16
N ALA A 132 9.07 9.62 -19.17
CA ALA A 132 8.05 8.74 -19.72
C ALA A 132 8.55 7.30 -19.81
N PHE A 133 7.63 6.35 -19.62
CA PHE A 133 7.84 4.91 -19.76
C PHE A 133 7.76 4.49 -21.22
N SER A 134 8.66 3.59 -21.64
CA SER A 134 8.69 3.04 -23.00
C SER A 134 7.95 1.71 -23.06
N ILE A 135 7.01 1.58 -23.99
CA ILE A 135 6.32 0.32 -24.28
C ILE A 135 6.52 -0.04 -25.75
N TYR A 136 7.18 -1.17 -26.00
CA TYR A 136 7.50 -1.67 -27.32
C TYR A 136 7.52 -3.20 -27.31
N GLY A 137 6.87 -3.83 -28.27
CA GLY A 137 6.79 -5.29 -28.40
C GLY A 137 8.09 -5.90 -28.92
N LYS A 138 8.42 -7.11 -28.48
CA LYS A 138 9.61 -7.85 -28.92
C LYS A 138 9.52 -8.30 -30.37
N ASP A 139 8.32 -8.74 -30.78
CA ASP A 139 8.09 -9.29 -32.12
C ASP A 139 7.40 -8.30 -33.03
N VAL A 140 7.73 -8.36 -34.33
CA VAL A 140 7.10 -7.56 -35.36
C VAL A 140 5.67 -8.05 -35.61
N GLN A 141 4.72 -7.12 -35.69
CA GLN A 141 3.33 -7.38 -36.01
C GLN A 141 2.98 -6.87 -37.42
N ASP A 142 2.09 -7.57 -38.10
CA ASP A 142 1.50 -7.09 -39.35
C ASP A 142 0.63 -5.86 -39.06
N VAL A 143 0.52 -4.93 -40.04
CA VAL A 143 -0.23 -3.69 -39.88
C VAL A 143 -1.73 -3.93 -39.59
N THR A 144 -2.27 -5.06 -40.02
CA THR A 144 -3.66 -5.47 -39.77
C THR A 144 -3.89 -6.16 -38.42
N ASP A 145 -2.82 -6.57 -37.75
CA ASP A 145 -2.92 -7.19 -36.43
C ASP A 145 -3.25 -6.13 -35.36
N ASN A 146 -4.41 -6.26 -34.72
CA ASN A 146 -4.90 -5.38 -33.67
C ASN A 146 -4.75 -6.00 -32.24
N SER A 147 -4.12 -7.16 -32.12
CA SER A 147 -3.84 -7.77 -30.82
C SER A 147 -2.79 -6.99 -30.03
N ILE A 148 -2.81 -7.14 -28.72
CA ILE A 148 -1.76 -6.63 -27.84
C ILE A 148 -0.89 -7.84 -27.45
N PRO A 149 0.41 -7.89 -27.84
CA PRO A 149 1.31 -8.96 -27.41
C PRO A 149 1.47 -9.01 -25.89
N ASP A 150 1.72 -10.20 -25.34
CA ASP A 150 1.79 -10.42 -23.90
C ASP A 150 2.82 -9.52 -23.19
N ASP A 151 3.99 -9.32 -23.80
CA ASP A 151 5.05 -8.46 -23.26
C ASP A 151 4.69 -6.96 -23.28
N VAL A 152 3.83 -6.53 -24.22
CA VAL A 152 3.25 -5.19 -24.27
C VAL A 152 2.15 -5.07 -23.23
N ALA A 153 1.25 -6.06 -23.16
CA ALA A 153 0.16 -6.10 -22.19
C ALA A 153 0.70 -6.04 -20.75
N GLU A 154 1.75 -6.80 -20.43
CA GLU A 154 2.38 -6.75 -19.10
C GLU A 154 2.85 -5.34 -18.72
N LYS A 155 3.54 -4.64 -19.66
CA LYS A 155 4.02 -3.28 -19.41
C LYS A 155 2.88 -2.27 -19.28
N ILE A 156 1.84 -2.37 -20.11
CA ILE A 156 0.65 -1.51 -20.02
C ILE A 156 -0.04 -1.71 -18.66
N LEU A 157 -0.26 -2.96 -18.24
CA LEU A 157 -0.93 -3.28 -16.98
C LEU A 157 -0.11 -2.86 -15.78
N ARG A 158 1.21 -3.06 -15.79
CA ARG A 158 2.10 -2.60 -14.72
C ARG A 158 2.09 -1.09 -14.60
N PHE A 159 2.23 -0.38 -15.73
CA PHE A 159 2.12 1.08 -15.77
C PHE A 159 0.77 1.56 -15.22
N ALA A 160 -0.34 1.01 -15.70
CA ALA A 160 -1.68 1.43 -15.29
C ALA A 160 -1.94 1.16 -13.80
N ARG A 161 -1.51 0.01 -13.26
CA ARG A 161 -1.64 -0.33 -11.84
C ARG A 161 -0.89 0.66 -10.93
N CYS A 162 0.36 0.96 -11.29
CA CYS A 162 1.15 1.95 -10.54
C CYS A 162 0.59 3.37 -10.70
N ALA A 163 0.10 3.73 -11.87
CA ALA A 163 -0.55 5.01 -12.13
C ALA A 163 -1.86 5.16 -11.33
N ALA A 164 -2.65 4.10 -11.20
CA ALA A 164 -3.83 4.08 -10.34
C ALA A 164 -3.46 4.32 -8.86
N ALA A 165 -2.36 3.74 -8.38
CA ALA A 165 -1.84 3.98 -7.04
C ALA A 165 -1.44 5.45 -6.84
N VAL A 166 -0.65 6.03 -7.77
CA VAL A 166 -0.27 7.47 -7.72
C VAL A 166 -1.50 8.37 -7.71
N GLY A 167 -2.48 8.09 -8.59
CA GLY A 167 -3.70 8.90 -8.69
C GLY A 167 -4.57 8.87 -7.44
N GLN A 168 -4.57 7.76 -6.70
CA GLN A 168 -5.34 7.62 -5.46
C GLN A 168 -4.72 8.35 -4.27
N LEU A 169 -3.43 8.61 -4.29
CA LEU A 169 -2.74 9.39 -3.24
C LEU A 169 -3.09 10.88 -3.31
N ARG A 170 -3.13 11.44 -4.50
CA ARG A 170 -3.24 12.88 -4.71
C ARG A 170 -4.50 13.48 -4.07
N GLY A 171 -4.29 14.50 -3.22
CA GLY A 171 -5.38 15.23 -2.54
C GLY A 171 -5.99 14.52 -1.31
N LYS A 172 -5.45 13.38 -0.93
CA LYS A 172 -5.78 12.67 0.31
C LYS A 172 -5.03 13.23 1.51
N SER A 173 -5.24 12.61 2.69
CA SER A 173 -4.54 12.98 3.91
C SER A 173 -3.89 11.76 4.58
N TYR A 174 -2.80 12.02 5.30
CA TYR A 174 -2.29 11.22 6.39
C TYR A 174 -2.76 11.85 7.71
N VAL A 175 -3.28 11.04 8.62
CA VAL A 175 -3.71 11.50 9.96
C VAL A 175 -2.93 10.74 11.03
N GLY A 176 -2.03 11.45 11.71
CA GLY A 176 -1.36 10.93 12.89
C GLY A 176 -2.13 11.30 14.15
N ILE A 177 -2.56 10.30 14.94
CA ILE A 177 -3.19 10.51 16.24
C ILE A 177 -2.13 10.35 17.32
N GLY A 178 -1.75 11.47 17.94
CA GLY A 178 -0.60 11.56 18.83
C GLY A 178 0.73 11.77 18.08
N ALA A 179 1.84 11.54 18.77
CA ALA A 179 3.19 11.60 18.22
C ALA A 179 3.66 10.21 17.76
N VAL A 180 4.88 10.13 17.23
CA VAL A 180 5.58 8.84 17.07
C VAL A 180 5.88 8.27 18.45
N ALA A 181 5.49 7.02 18.69
CA ALA A 181 5.66 6.36 19.98
C ALA A 181 7.13 6.31 20.41
N MET A 182 7.39 6.51 21.71
CA MET A 182 8.70 6.35 22.35
C MET A 182 9.88 6.99 21.62
N GLY A 183 9.62 7.97 20.71
CA GLY A 183 10.66 8.61 19.91
C GLY A 183 11.38 7.65 18.96
N ILE A 184 10.67 6.70 18.37
CA ILE A 184 11.22 5.73 17.42
C ILE A 184 11.99 6.46 16.32
N ALA A 185 13.30 6.29 16.32
CA ALA A 185 14.19 6.97 15.41
C ALA A 185 13.94 6.50 13.96
N GLY A 186 13.98 7.44 13.00
CA GLY A 186 13.74 7.13 11.59
C GLY A 186 12.27 7.11 11.18
N SER A 187 11.32 7.35 12.11
CA SER A 187 9.89 7.42 11.80
C SER A 187 9.34 8.84 11.72
N PHE A 188 10.13 9.84 12.07
CA PHE A 188 9.74 11.25 11.95
C PHE A 188 9.90 11.73 10.51
N CYS A 189 8.90 12.42 10.01
CA CYS A 189 8.95 13.07 8.70
C CYS A 189 8.17 14.39 8.69
N ASP A 190 8.63 15.33 7.86
CA ASP A 190 8.03 16.64 7.71
C ASP A 190 6.81 16.57 6.78
N ALA A 191 5.91 17.57 6.93
CA ALA A 191 4.74 17.71 6.07
C ALA A 191 5.12 17.85 4.58
N ASP A 192 6.25 18.48 4.29
CA ASP A 192 6.75 18.67 2.92
C ASP A 192 6.98 17.34 2.19
N PHE A 193 7.45 16.30 2.89
CA PHE A 193 7.60 14.97 2.30
C PHE A 193 6.25 14.44 1.76
N TRP A 194 5.19 14.52 2.57
CA TRP A 194 3.86 14.06 2.21
C TRP A 194 3.30 14.81 1.01
N GLN A 195 3.49 16.13 0.99
CA GLN A 195 3.00 16.99 -0.08
C GLN A 195 3.81 16.85 -1.36
N GLU A 196 5.14 17.02 -1.31
CA GLU A 196 6.00 17.12 -2.49
C GLU A 196 6.11 15.77 -3.25
N TYR A 197 6.21 14.65 -2.53
CA TYR A 197 6.37 13.33 -3.15
C TYR A 197 5.04 12.63 -3.45
N LEU A 198 4.02 12.85 -2.64
CA LEU A 198 2.79 12.05 -2.67
C LEU A 198 1.54 12.86 -3.00
N GLY A 199 1.60 14.17 -2.92
CA GLY A 199 0.43 15.04 -3.06
C GLY A 199 -0.59 14.89 -1.93
N ILE A 200 -0.15 14.46 -0.75
CA ILE A 200 -0.96 14.17 0.45
C ILE A 200 -0.80 15.31 1.46
N ARG A 201 -1.89 15.70 2.14
CA ARG A 201 -1.82 16.53 3.34
C ARG A 201 -1.43 15.70 4.54
N ALA A 202 -0.64 16.25 5.47
CA ALA A 202 -0.37 15.65 6.75
C ALA A 202 -1.08 16.44 7.86
N GLU A 203 -1.81 15.73 8.73
CA GLU A 203 -2.49 16.28 9.89
C GLU A 203 -2.12 15.51 11.14
N TRP A 204 -2.05 16.19 12.26
CA TRP A 204 -1.83 15.59 13.58
C TRP A 204 -3.01 15.92 14.49
N VAL A 205 -3.56 14.90 15.12
CA VAL A 205 -4.68 14.97 16.07
C VAL A 205 -4.15 14.59 17.45
N ASP A 206 -4.46 15.39 18.45
CA ASP A 206 -4.11 15.04 19.83
C ASP A 206 -4.88 13.79 20.27
N MET A 207 -4.25 12.89 21.01
CA MET A 207 -4.89 11.67 21.52
C MET A 207 -6.07 11.96 22.44
N VAL A 208 -6.13 13.15 23.06
CA VAL A 208 -7.29 13.58 23.87
C VAL A 208 -8.58 13.62 23.06
N GLU A 209 -8.51 13.78 21.74
CA GLU A 209 -9.68 13.73 20.87
C GLU A 209 -10.38 12.37 20.92
N VAL A 210 -9.64 11.27 21.07
CA VAL A 210 -10.24 9.94 21.24
C VAL A 210 -10.98 9.85 22.59
N THR A 211 -10.36 10.30 23.69
CA THR A 211 -11.01 10.31 25.02
C THR A 211 -12.20 11.25 25.05
N ARG A 212 -12.07 12.46 24.48
CA ARG A 212 -13.19 13.41 24.33
C ARG A 212 -14.40 12.78 23.64
N ARG A 213 -14.17 12.10 22.52
CA ARG A 213 -15.25 11.43 21.79
C ARG A 213 -15.87 10.28 22.57
N VAL A 214 -15.08 9.50 23.28
CA VAL A 214 -15.60 8.43 24.15
C VAL A 214 -16.46 9.02 25.27
N GLU A 215 -15.97 10.03 25.99
CA GLU A 215 -16.65 10.64 27.13
C GLU A 215 -17.94 11.37 26.74
N LEU A 216 -17.93 12.08 25.62
CA LEU A 216 -19.08 12.83 25.13
C LEU A 216 -20.04 12.01 24.24
N GLY A 217 -19.72 10.72 23.98
CA GLY A 217 -20.56 9.84 23.16
C GLY A 217 -20.55 10.19 21.68
N ILE A 218 -19.44 10.72 21.14
CA ILE A 218 -19.31 11.15 19.73
C ILE A 218 -18.91 9.95 18.86
N TYR A 219 -19.83 9.01 18.67
CA TYR A 219 -19.75 7.84 17.82
C TYR A 219 -21.15 7.33 17.48
N ASP A 220 -21.28 6.53 16.42
CA ASP A 220 -22.57 5.87 16.09
C ASP A 220 -22.90 4.83 17.17
N HIS A 221 -23.89 5.12 18.02
CA HIS A 221 -24.30 4.25 19.13
C HIS A 221 -24.91 2.94 18.63
N GLU A 222 -25.66 2.96 17.54
CA GLU A 222 -26.25 1.73 16.99
C GLU A 222 -25.17 0.80 16.42
N GLU A 223 -24.18 1.38 15.74
CA GLU A 223 -23.05 0.61 15.25
C GLU A 223 -22.21 0.07 16.41
N TYR A 224 -21.98 0.86 17.45
CA TYR A 224 -21.27 0.42 18.65
C TYR A 224 -21.90 -0.82 19.29
N GLU A 225 -23.23 -0.83 19.48
CA GLU A 225 -23.94 -1.98 20.04
C GLU A 225 -23.79 -3.24 19.17
N ARG A 226 -23.89 -3.08 17.85
CA ARG A 226 -23.64 -4.20 16.91
C ARG A 226 -22.20 -4.69 16.98
N ALA A 227 -21.25 -3.77 16.99
CA ALA A 227 -19.82 -4.08 17.05
C ALA A 227 -19.45 -4.81 18.33
N LEU A 228 -19.89 -4.31 19.49
CA LEU A 228 -19.61 -4.94 20.79
C LEU A 228 -20.23 -6.35 20.88
N LYS A 229 -21.45 -6.52 20.39
CA LYS A 229 -22.10 -7.84 20.35
C LYS A 229 -21.32 -8.82 19.46
N TRP A 230 -20.88 -8.35 18.30
CA TRP A 230 -20.11 -9.15 17.36
C TRP A 230 -18.73 -9.54 17.95
N VAL A 231 -18.04 -8.58 18.58
CA VAL A 231 -16.74 -8.82 19.23
C VAL A 231 -16.86 -9.89 20.30
N LYS A 232 -17.86 -9.81 21.18
CA LYS A 232 -18.12 -10.81 22.21
C LYS A 232 -18.41 -12.21 21.66
N ALA A 233 -18.95 -12.30 20.46
CA ALA A 233 -19.25 -13.57 19.81
C ALA A 233 -18.09 -14.16 19.02
N ASN A 234 -17.17 -13.33 18.48
CA ASN A 234 -16.19 -13.73 17.48
C ASN A 234 -14.72 -13.49 17.91
N CYS A 235 -14.48 -12.80 19.02
CA CYS A 235 -13.14 -12.50 19.51
C CYS A 235 -12.88 -13.26 20.84
N PRO A 236 -12.56 -14.56 20.77
CA PRO A 236 -12.30 -15.34 21.99
C PRO A 236 -11.06 -14.82 22.70
N GLU A 237 -11.10 -14.74 24.03
CA GLU A 237 -9.95 -14.40 24.84
C GLU A 237 -8.90 -15.52 24.74
N GLY A 238 -7.67 -15.14 24.43
CA GLY A 238 -6.51 -16.01 24.36
C GLY A 238 -5.75 -16.10 25.69
N PHE A 239 -4.50 -16.51 25.60
CA PHE A 239 -3.62 -16.69 26.75
C PHE A 239 -3.33 -15.36 27.48
N ASP A 240 -3.63 -15.29 28.76
CA ASP A 240 -3.25 -14.19 29.65
C ASP A 240 -1.93 -14.52 30.35
N LYS A 241 -0.83 -13.94 29.88
CA LYS A 241 0.51 -14.16 30.43
C LYS A 241 0.81 -13.38 31.72
N ASN A 242 -0.06 -12.45 32.09
CA ASN A 242 0.15 -11.62 33.27
C ASN A 242 0.14 -12.47 34.56
N PRO A 243 1.01 -12.17 35.55
CA PRO A 243 0.94 -12.77 36.88
C PRO A 243 -0.45 -12.57 37.51
N GLU A 244 -0.96 -13.59 38.17
CA GLU A 244 -2.32 -13.63 38.71
C GLU A 244 -2.65 -12.43 39.62
N ASN A 245 -1.68 -11.93 40.39
CA ASN A 245 -1.84 -10.81 41.32
C ASN A 245 -1.98 -9.43 40.62
N ILE A 246 -1.71 -9.32 39.33
CA ILE A 246 -1.86 -8.06 38.56
C ILE A 246 -2.87 -8.17 37.43
N ARG A 247 -3.39 -9.36 37.14
CA ARG A 247 -4.41 -9.56 36.11
C ARG A 247 -5.60 -8.66 36.35
N HIS A 248 -6.11 -8.10 35.26
CA HIS A 248 -7.36 -7.36 35.31
C HIS A 248 -8.54 -8.30 35.58
N THR A 249 -9.50 -7.82 36.39
CA THR A 249 -10.70 -8.57 36.72
C THR A 249 -11.61 -8.68 35.47
N PRO A 250 -12.59 -9.63 35.46
CA PRO A 250 -13.55 -9.72 34.37
C PRO A 250 -14.29 -8.39 34.09
N GLU A 251 -14.59 -7.61 35.14
CA GLU A 251 -15.26 -6.31 35.01
C GLU A 251 -14.35 -5.25 34.38
N GLN A 252 -13.04 -5.29 34.66
CA GLN A 252 -12.05 -4.42 34.03
C GLN A 252 -11.89 -4.79 32.55
N LYS A 253 -11.74 -6.08 32.25
CA LYS A 253 -11.66 -6.61 30.87
C LYS A 253 -12.90 -6.25 30.03
N GLU A 254 -14.11 -6.31 30.63
CA GLU A 254 -15.33 -5.88 29.95
C GLU A 254 -15.27 -4.40 29.55
N LYS A 255 -14.82 -3.52 30.45
CA LYS A 255 -14.65 -2.08 30.16
C LYS A 255 -13.58 -1.82 29.11
N GLU A 256 -12.53 -2.63 29.07
CA GLU A 256 -11.50 -2.55 28.04
C GLU A 256 -12.09 -2.87 26.67
N TRP A 257 -12.89 -3.97 26.54
CA TRP A 257 -13.61 -4.29 25.32
C TRP A 257 -14.54 -3.17 24.86
N GLU A 258 -15.33 -2.62 25.78
CA GLU A 258 -16.18 -1.46 25.47
C GLU A 258 -15.38 -0.27 24.94
N PHE A 259 -14.23 0.00 25.55
CA PHE A 259 -13.39 1.13 25.19
C PHE A 259 -12.72 0.91 23.81
N VAL A 260 -12.08 -0.23 23.56
CA VAL A 260 -11.35 -0.48 22.30
C VAL A 260 -12.31 -0.55 21.10
N VAL A 261 -13.55 -1.01 21.29
CA VAL A 261 -14.58 -0.97 20.24
C VAL A 261 -14.98 0.47 19.92
N LYS A 262 -15.23 1.32 20.95
CA LYS A 262 -15.49 2.76 20.74
C LYS A 262 -14.32 3.44 20.04
N MET A 263 -13.09 3.16 20.49
CA MET A 263 -11.86 3.70 19.90
C MET A 263 -11.75 3.35 18.40
N THR A 264 -12.12 2.12 18.03
CA THR A 264 -12.07 1.66 16.63
C THR A 264 -13.03 2.48 15.75
N LEU A 265 -14.26 2.69 16.18
CA LEU A 265 -15.23 3.55 15.49
C LEU A 265 -14.73 4.99 15.39
N ILE A 266 -14.24 5.54 16.49
CA ILE A 266 -13.75 6.91 16.58
C ILE A 266 -12.54 7.14 15.66
N CYS A 267 -11.53 6.25 15.68
CA CYS A 267 -10.35 6.37 14.82
C CYS A 267 -10.73 6.28 13.32
N ARG A 268 -11.65 5.37 12.97
CA ARG A 268 -12.19 5.29 11.60
C ARG A 268 -12.89 6.60 11.22
N ASP A 269 -13.76 7.12 12.08
CA ASP A 269 -14.55 8.31 11.80
C ASP A 269 -13.68 9.59 11.76
N ILE A 270 -12.60 9.66 12.54
CA ILE A 270 -11.58 10.71 12.41
C ILE A 270 -10.94 10.67 11.01
N MET A 271 -10.66 9.50 10.46
CA MET A 271 -10.08 9.37 9.13
C MET A 271 -11.07 9.72 8.01
N LEU A 272 -12.23 9.06 8.01
CA LEU A 272 -13.14 9.02 6.87
C LEU A 272 -14.31 9.99 6.98
N GLY A 273 -14.71 10.35 8.21
CA GLY A 273 -15.98 10.99 8.52
C GLY A 273 -17.11 9.99 8.70
N ASN A 274 -18.20 10.47 9.29
CA ASN A 274 -19.42 9.68 9.49
C ASN A 274 -20.63 10.63 9.57
N ASP A 275 -21.43 10.66 8.52
CA ASP A 275 -22.60 11.57 8.44
C ASP A 275 -23.62 11.35 9.55
N LYS A 276 -23.69 10.15 10.16
CA LYS A 276 -24.59 9.86 11.28
C LYS A 276 -24.28 10.69 12.52
N LEU A 277 -23.04 11.17 12.69
CA LEU A 277 -22.69 12.04 13.81
C LEU A 277 -23.46 13.37 13.80
N ASN A 278 -23.98 13.79 12.64
CA ASN A 278 -24.87 14.95 12.55
C ASN A 278 -26.15 14.81 13.39
N ASP A 279 -26.57 13.56 13.65
CA ASP A 279 -27.81 13.28 14.41
C ASP A 279 -27.52 12.78 15.84
N VAL A 280 -26.25 12.54 16.19
CA VAL A 280 -25.86 12.11 17.54
C VAL A 280 -25.96 13.29 18.51
N ARG A 281 -26.69 13.10 19.61
CA ARG A 281 -26.83 14.10 20.66
C ARG A 281 -25.78 13.93 21.74
N PRO A 282 -25.27 15.04 22.32
CA PRO A 282 -24.37 14.99 23.45
C PRO A 282 -24.89 14.13 24.59
N VAL A 283 -24.04 13.34 25.21
CA VAL A 283 -24.36 12.46 26.34
C VAL A 283 -23.65 12.94 27.60
N GLY A 284 -24.38 13.09 28.71
CA GLY A 284 -23.88 13.54 30.01
C GLY A 284 -23.98 15.03 30.25
N ALA A 285 -23.94 15.43 31.53
CA ALA A 285 -24.23 16.80 31.96
C ALA A 285 -23.24 17.85 31.40
N GLU A 286 -21.99 17.49 31.18
CA GLU A 286 -20.98 18.38 30.57
C GLU A 286 -21.22 18.56 29.06
N ALA A 287 -21.58 17.47 28.37
CA ALA A 287 -21.92 17.53 26.96
C ALA A 287 -23.22 18.30 26.69
N GLU A 288 -24.23 18.20 27.55
CA GLU A 288 -25.46 18.98 27.48
C GLU A 288 -25.21 20.49 27.67
N HIS A 289 -24.16 20.87 28.39
CA HIS A 289 -23.80 22.26 28.67
C HIS A 289 -22.89 22.88 27.58
N SER A 290 -22.00 22.11 27.01
CA SER A 290 -20.94 22.60 26.10
C SER A 290 -20.98 21.99 24.69
N GLY A 291 -21.80 20.94 24.47
CA GLY A 291 -21.93 20.30 23.16
C GLY A 291 -22.90 21.04 22.22
N PRO A 292 -22.83 20.78 20.91
CA PRO A 292 -23.74 21.35 19.93
C PRO A 292 -25.17 20.81 20.17
N LYS A 293 -26.19 21.67 20.02
CA LYS A 293 -27.59 21.29 20.26
C LYS A 293 -28.19 20.40 19.15
N ASP A 294 -27.59 20.41 17.98
CA ASP A 294 -28.11 19.87 16.73
C ASP A 294 -27.26 18.75 16.10
N GLY A 295 -26.19 18.32 16.76
CA GLY A 295 -25.33 17.23 16.32
C GLY A 295 -23.85 17.64 16.16
N TRP A 296 -22.99 16.67 15.86
CA TRP A 296 -21.54 16.84 15.80
C TRP A 296 -21.07 17.05 14.33
N HIS A 297 -21.47 18.20 13.75
CA HIS A 297 -21.25 18.48 12.33
C HIS A 297 -19.78 18.57 11.93
N GLU A 298 -18.92 19.11 12.77
CA GLU A 298 -17.49 19.19 12.51
C GLU A 298 -16.85 17.81 12.56
N GLU A 299 -17.18 17.01 13.58
CA GLU A 299 -16.68 15.66 13.78
C GLU A 299 -17.17 14.67 12.70
N ALA A 300 -18.33 14.95 12.12
CA ALA A 300 -18.90 14.15 11.04
C ALA A 300 -18.11 14.22 9.72
N LEU A 301 -17.40 15.33 9.48
CA LEU A 301 -16.70 15.56 8.22
C LEU A 301 -15.50 14.62 8.00
N GLY A 302 -14.82 14.19 9.07
CA GLY A 302 -13.57 13.46 8.97
C GLY A 302 -12.46 14.26 8.28
N ARG A 303 -11.39 13.59 7.86
CA ARG A 303 -10.18 14.22 7.31
C ARG A 303 -9.78 13.73 5.91
N ASN A 304 -10.67 13.02 5.23
CA ASN A 304 -10.38 12.44 3.91
C ASN A 304 -9.06 11.64 3.88
N ALA A 305 -8.77 10.92 4.97
CA ALA A 305 -7.51 10.22 5.12
C ALA A 305 -7.50 8.89 4.35
N ILE A 306 -6.40 8.61 3.68
CA ILE A 306 -6.09 7.32 3.05
C ILE A 306 -5.15 6.49 3.94
N LEU A 307 -4.50 7.15 4.90
CA LEU A 307 -3.56 6.59 5.84
C LEU A 307 -3.77 7.24 7.21
N GLY A 308 -3.85 6.42 8.26
CA GLY A 308 -3.85 6.86 9.64
C GLY A 308 -2.71 6.23 10.43
N GLY A 309 -2.51 6.70 11.66
CA GLY A 309 -1.61 6.09 12.63
C GLY A 309 -1.97 6.52 14.04
N PHE A 310 -1.70 5.66 15.01
CA PHE A 310 -1.94 5.93 16.42
C PHE A 310 -0.67 5.72 17.24
N GLN A 311 -0.38 6.62 18.17
CA GLN A 311 0.83 6.54 19.00
C GLN A 311 0.95 5.20 19.75
N GLY A 312 -0.14 4.71 20.30
CA GLY A 312 -0.33 3.35 20.80
C GLY A 312 0.46 2.94 22.04
N GLN A 313 1.67 3.43 22.21
CA GLN A 313 2.55 3.05 23.30
C GLN A 313 2.94 4.23 24.20
N ARG A 314 3.25 3.96 25.47
CA ARG A 314 3.64 4.92 26.51
C ARG A 314 2.62 6.08 26.62
N GLN A 315 2.69 6.89 27.61
CA GLN A 315 1.74 7.91 28.03
C GLN A 315 0.27 7.45 27.89
N TRP A 316 -0.19 7.10 26.67
CA TRP A 316 -1.52 6.57 26.44
C TRP A 316 -1.72 5.23 27.16
N THR A 317 -0.92 4.22 26.85
CA THR A 317 -1.05 2.86 27.40
C THR A 317 -0.57 2.74 28.85
N ASP A 318 0.04 3.77 29.40
CA ASP A 318 0.26 3.86 30.86
C ASP A 318 -1.07 4.08 31.63
N PHE A 319 -2.15 4.51 30.94
CA PHE A 319 -3.42 4.85 31.56
C PHE A 319 -4.65 4.29 30.81
N MET A 320 -4.64 4.27 29.49
CA MET A 320 -5.75 3.83 28.65
C MET A 320 -5.45 2.47 28.00
N PRO A 321 -6.48 1.70 27.60
CA PRO A 321 -6.27 0.48 26.82
C PRO A 321 -5.45 0.74 25.56
N ASN A 322 -4.65 -0.25 25.12
CA ASN A 322 -3.82 -0.15 23.94
C ASN A 322 -4.65 0.01 22.64
N GLY A 323 -3.98 0.37 21.54
CA GLY A 323 -4.59 0.54 20.23
C GLY A 323 -4.65 -0.73 19.38
N ASP A 324 -4.15 -1.85 19.86
CA ASP A 324 -3.88 -3.05 19.06
C ASP A 324 -5.14 -3.62 18.40
N PHE A 325 -6.25 -3.72 19.13
CA PHE A 325 -7.54 -4.14 18.56
C PHE A 325 -7.99 -3.18 17.45
N THR A 326 -7.89 -1.88 17.68
CA THR A 326 -8.27 -0.84 16.70
C THR A 326 -7.42 -0.96 15.43
N GLU A 327 -6.11 -1.07 15.58
CA GLU A 327 -5.17 -1.18 14.47
C GLU A 327 -5.38 -2.47 13.69
N ALA A 328 -5.55 -3.61 14.38
CA ALA A 328 -5.83 -4.89 13.75
C ALA A 328 -7.13 -4.85 12.93
N MET A 329 -8.23 -4.38 13.52
CA MET A 329 -9.55 -4.37 12.87
C MET A 329 -9.64 -3.36 11.72
N LEU A 330 -8.97 -2.20 11.82
CA LEU A 330 -8.94 -1.22 10.73
C LEU A 330 -8.17 -1.77 9.52
N ASN A 331 -7.07 -2.47 9.73
CA ASN A 331 -6.26 -3.08 8.68
C ASN A 331 -6.84 -4.39 8.10
N THR A 332 -7.81 -5.02 8.75
CA THR A 332 -8.46 -6.27 8.33
C THR A 332 -9.52 -6.02 7.24
N THR A 333 -9.71 -6.98 6.34
CA THR A 333 -10.64 -6.91 5.20
C THR A 333 -12.12 -7.12 5.58
N PHE A 334 -12.43 -7.24 6.85
CA PHE A 334 -13.78 -7.38 7.37
C PHE A 334 -13.91 -6.78 8.78
N ASP A 335 -15.15 -6.57 9.22
CA ASP A 335 -15.52 -6.24 10.57
C ASP A 335 -16.95 -6.72 10.88
N TRP A 336 -17.59 -6.17 11.90
CA TRP A 336 -18.99 -6.46 12.31
C TRP A 336 -20.04 -6.08 11.27
N ASN A 337 -19.69 -5.34 10.23
CA ASN A 337 -20.55 -5.03 9.09
C ASN A 337 -20.29 -5.97 7.89
N GLY A 338 -19.42 -6.97 8.04
CA GLY A 338 -19.00 -7.89 6.99
C GLY A 338 -17.73 -7.43 6.26
N LYS A 339 -17.58 -7.87 5.02
CA LYS A 339 -16.44 -7.55 4.17
C LYS A 339 -16.33 -6.05 3.89
N LYS A 340 -15.10 -5.50 4.00
CA LYS A 340 -14.80 -4.08 3.75
C LYS A 340 -13.43 -3.88 3.11
N GLU A 341 -13.23 -2.73 2.48
CA GLU A 341 -11.90 -2.27 2.14
C GLU A 341 -11.07 -2.08 3.43
N PRO A 342 -9.87 -2.71 3.55
CA PRO A 342 -9.02 -2.47 4.71
C PRO A 342 -8.52 -1.04 4.70
N LEU A 343 -8.59 -0.37 5.83
CA LEU A 343 -7.91 0.90 6.02
C LEU A 343 -6.41 0.66 6.24
N THR A 344 -5.60 1.64 5.92
CA THR A 344 -4.19 1.59 6.32
C THR A 344 -4.03 2.40 7.60
N PHE A 345 -3.66 1.73 8.69
CA PHE A 345 -3.52 2.35 10.00
C PHE A 345 -2.24 1.87 10.68
N ALA A 346 -1.30 2.80 10.88
CA ALA A 346 0.04 2.48 11.33
C ALA A 346 0.13 2.34 12.86
N THR A 347 0.71 1.26 13.32
CA THR A 347 1.10 1.06 14.71
C THR A 347 2.14 2.10 15.11
N GLU A 348 2.11 2.54 16.38
CA GLU A 348 3.09 3.46 16.97
C GLU A 348 3.22 4.79 16.23
N ASN A 349 2.24 5.11 15.38
CA ASN A 349 2.20 6.27 14.50
C ASN A 349 3.47 6.39 13.62
N ASP A 350 4.08 5.24 13.24
CA ASP A 350 5.14 5.23 12.24
C ASP A 350 4.55 5.42 10.84
N GLY A 351 4.33 6.69 10.47
CA GLY A 351 3.73 7.05 9.19
C GLY A 351 4.52 6.58 7.97
N LEU A 352 5.85 6.44 8.06
CA LEU A 352 6.68 5.93 6.96
C LEU A 352 6.45 4.44 6.73
N ASN A 353 6.28 3.66 7.80
CA ASN A 353 5.89 2.26 7.66
C ASN A 353 4.43 2.13 7.19
N GLY A 354 3.53 2.98 7.71
CA GLY A 354 2.16 3.08 7.23
C GLY A 354 2.07 3.42 5.73
N LEU A 355 2.91 4.34 5.24
CA LEU A 355 3.00 4.61 3.80
C LEU A 355 3.47 3.37 3.02
N SER A 356 4.45 2.63 3.56
CA SER A 356 4.92 1.39 2.95
C SER A 356 3.78 0.35 2.86
N MET A 357 2.93 0.22 3.90
CA MET A 357 1.70 -0.59 3.88
C MET A 357 0.72 -0.10 2.82
N LEU A 358 0.49 1.21 2.75
CA LEU A 358 -0.42 1.82 1.79
C LEU A 358 0.01 1.56 0.34
N LEU A 359 1.29 1.73 0.01
CA LEU A 359 1.79 1.43 -1.33
C LEU A 359 1.56 -0.04 -1.72
N GLY A 360 1.81 -0.96 -0.80
CA GLY A 360 1.50 -2.37 -1.00
C GLY A 360 0.01 -2.64 -1.24
N LYS A 361 -0.86 -2.06 -0.41
CA LYS A 361 -2.33 -2.15 -0.57
C LYS A 361 -2.80 -1.59 -1.91
N LEU A 362 -2.33 -0.41 -2.31
CA LEU A 362 -2.76 0.24 -3.56
C LEU A 362 -2.36 -0.55 -4.81
N VAL A 363 -1.26 -1.30 -4.75
CA VAL A 363 -0.80 -2.18 -5.84
C VAL A 363 -1.56 -3.50 -5.87
N THR A 364 -1.95 -4.04 -4.70
CA THR A 364 -2.47 -5.41 -4.59
C THR A 364 -3.96 -5.52 -4.33
N GLY A 365 -4.60 -4.48 -3.76
CA GLY A 365 -5.97 -4.58 -3.24
C GLY A 365 -6.11 -5.47 -2.00
N ARG A 366 -4.99 -5.80 -1.34
CA ARG A 366 -4.91 -6.72 -0.19
C ARG A 366 -4.64 -5.96 1.09
N ALA A 367 -4.99 -6.56 2.22
CA ALA A 367 -4.54 -6.09 3.53
C ALA A 367 -3.01 -6.09 3.60
N SER A 368 -2.45 -5.23 4.43
CA SER A 368 -1.02 -5.17 4.72
C SER A 368 -0.79 -5.43 6.20
N LEU A 369 0.36 -6.00 6.55
CA LEU A 369 0.77 -6.23 7.92
C LEU A 369 1.84 -5.21 8.31
N PHE A 370 1.68 -4.56 9.46
CA PHE A 370 2.74 -3.82 10.11
C PHE A 370 3.57 -4.79 10.96
N ALA A 371 4.89 -4.77 10.87
CA ALA A 371 5.74 -5.65 11.65
C ALA A 371 6.98 -4.98 12.20
N ASP A 372 7.36 -5.36 13.43
CA ASP A 372 8.71 -5.21 13.94
C ASP A 372 9.62 -6.21 13.24
N VAL A 373 10.74 -5.76 12.72
CA VAL A 373 11.80 -6.62 12.18
C VAL A 373 12.72 -6.98 13.35
N ARG A 374 12.39 -8.10 14.02
CA ARG A 374 12.85 -8.33 15.40
C ARG A 374 14.17 -9.07 15.51
N THR A 375 14.25 -10.26 14.93
CA THR A 375 15.39 -11.16 15.18
C THR A 375 15.70 -12.01 13.95
N TYR A 376 16.97 -12.07 13.58
CA TYR A 376 17.47 -13.10 12.67
C TYR A 376 17.78 -14.39 13.43
N TRP A 377 17.17 -15.47 12.99
CA TRP A 377 17.44 -16.83 13.46
C TRP A 377 18.29 -17.58 12.43
N SER A 378 19.57 -17.81 12.77
CA SER A 378 20.41 -18.70 11.95
C SER A 378 20.03 -20.16 12.17
N PRO A 379 20.27 -21.05 11.19
CA PRO A 379 20.01 -22.48 11.36
C PRO A 379 20.71 -23.09 12.58
N ASP A 380 21.95 -22.66 12.85
CA ASP A 380 22.73 -23.11 14.00
C ASP A 380 22.16 -22.62 15.34
N ALA A 381 21.61 -21.41 15.37
CA ALA A 381 20.92 -20.90 16.57
C ALA A 381 19.61 -21.66 16.83
N VAL A 382 18.85 -21.97 15.79
CA VAL A 382 17.64 -22.79 15.91
C VAL A 382 17.97 -24.19 16.42
N GLU A 383 19.00 -24.84 15.85
CA GLU A 383 19.45 -26.16 16.30
C GLU A 383 19.91 -26.14 17.77
N ARG A 384 20.70 -25.14 18.18
CA ARG A 384 21.15 -24.99 19.56
C ARG A 384 20.00 -24.80 20.54
N VAL A 385 18.93 -24.09 20.16
CA VAL A 385 17.78 -23.77 21.03
C VAL A 385 16.74 -24.88 21.00
N CYS A 386 16.46 -25.43 19.84
CA CYS A 386 15.34 -26.35 19.61
C CYS A 386 15.76 -27.82 19.52
N GLY A 387 17.03 -28.10 19.24
CA GLY A 387 17.55 -29.46 19.02
C GLY A 387 17.31 -29.99 17.61
N MET A 388 16.82 -29.13 16.69
CA MET A 388 16.56 -29.49 15.28
C MET A 388 16.82 -28.27 14.38
N ARG A 389 17.17 -28.53 13.13
CA ARG A 389 17.37 -27.51 12.11
C ARG A 389 16.06 -27.15 11.41
N PRO A 390 15.91 -25.87 10.97
CA PRO A 390 14.80 -25.51 10.12
C PRO A 390 14.94 -26.13 8.73
N GLU A 391 13.81 -26.41 8.08
CA GLU A 391 13.73 -27.03 6.76
C GLU A 391 12.92 -26.15 5.78
N GLY A 392 12.78 -26.61 4.55
CA GLY A 392 12.00 -25.96 3.50
C GLY A 392 12.52 -24.56 3.18
N VAL A 393 11.64 -23.57 3.12
CA VAL A 393 12.00 -22.17 2.83
C VAL A 393 12.83 -21.54 3.96
N ALA A 394 12.76 -22.06 5.17
CA ALA A 394 13.46 -21.57 6.35
C ALA A 394 14.88 -22.16 6.52
N LYS A 395 15.32 -23.09 5.65
CA LYS A 395 16.57 -23.86 5.79
C LYS A 395 17.84 -23.02 5.94
N ASP A 396 17.87 -21.83 5.33
CA ASP A 396 19.00 -20.90 5.37
C ASP A 396 18.88 -19.84 6.50
N GLY A 397 17.90 -20.02 7.38
CA GLY A 397 17.52 -19.08 8.43
C GLY A 397 16.32 -18.22 8.04
N PHE A 398 15.85 -17.44 8.99
CA PHE A 398 14.65 -16.61 8.80
C PHE A 398 14.67 -15.41 9.76
N ILE A 399 13.83 -14.43 9.46
CA ILE A 399 13.62 -13.24 10.27
C ILE A 399 12.29 -13.36 11.01
N HIS A 400 12.29 -13.07 12.30
CA HIS A 400 11.09 -12.96 13.11
C HIS A 400 10.44 -11.61 12.85
N LEU A 401 9.24 -11.63 12.30
CA LEU A 401 8.36 -10.49 12.13
C LEU A 401 7.21 -10.63 13.12
N ILE A 402 7.08 -9.66 14.00
CA ILE A 402 6.09 -9.64 15.07
C ILE A 402 5.51 -8.22 15.17
N ASN A 403 4.34 -8.08 15.74
CA ASN A 403 3.78 -6.77 16.05
C ASN A 403 3.32 -6.78 17.53
N SER A 404 3.08 -5.64 18.12
CA SER A 404 2.54 -5.52 19.47
C SER A 404 1.08 -6.00 19.63
N GLY A 405 0.56 -6.75 18.64
CA GLY A 405 -0.78 -7.33 18.65
C GLY A 405 -1.76 -6.68 17.67
N ALA A 406 -1.24 -5.83 16.79
CA ALA A 406 -2.04 -5.00 15.88
C ALA A 406 -2.10 -5.55 14.43
N ALA A 407 -1.83 -6.83 14.21
CA ALA A 407 -1.78 -7.41 12.87
C ALA A 407 -3.19 -7.67 12.29
N ALA A 408 -3.36 -7.36 11.00
CA ALA A 408 -4.56 -7.72 10.25
C ALA A 408 -4.78 -9.25 10.27
N LEU A 409 -6.02 -9.70 10.48
CA LEU A 409 -6.37 -11.10 10.59
C LEU A 409 -6.16 -11.87 9.27
N ASP A 410 -6.13 -11.16 8.16
CA ASP A 410 -5.80 -11.70 6.82
C ASP A 410 -4.40 -12.37 6.79
N ALA A 411 -3.49 -11.95 7.66
CA ALA A 411 -2.13 -12.49 7.75
C ALA A 411 -2.04 -13.87 8.40
N THR A 412 -3.16 -14.44 8.88
CA THR A 412 -3.21 -15.81 9.42
C THR A 412 -2.78 -16.88 8.41
N GLY A 413 -2.91 -16.61 7.10
CA GLY A 413 -2.51 -17.53 6.02
C GLY A 413 -3.45 -18.73 5.84
N VAL A 414 -4.69 -18.64 6.33
CA VAL A 414 -5.68 -19.73 6.27
C VAL A 414 -6.51 -19.71 4.99
N CYS A 415 -6.62 -18.56 4.31
CA CYS A 415 -7.39 -18.45 3.07
C CYS A 415 -6.74 -19.22 1.92
N LYS A 416 -7.58 -19.71 0.99
CA LYS A 416 -7.15 -20.51 -0.15
C LYS A 416 -7.59 -19.88 -1.47
N ASP A 417 -6.75 -20.01 -2.49
CA ASP A 417 -7.15 -19.76 -3.88
C ASP A 417 -7.98 -20.93 -4.44
N LYS A 418 -8.41 -20.79 -5.70
CA LYS A 418 -9.20 -21.81 -6.41
C LYS A 418 -8.47 -23.16 -6.56
N ASP A 419 -7.13 -23.15 -6.49
CA ASP A 419 -6.28 -24.33 -6.64
C ASP A 419 -5.89 -24.93 -5.26
N GLY A 420 -6.39 -24.33 -4.17
CA GLY A 420 -6.15 -24.78 -2.79
C GLY A 420 -4.84 -24.29 -2.18
N ASN A 421 -4.10 -23.41 -2.87
CA ASN A 421 -2.90 -22.81 -2.32
C ASN A 421 -3.25 -21.72 -1.30
N ALA A 422 -2.43 -21.58 -0.27
CA ALA A 422 -2.58 -20.49 0.68
C ALA A 422 -2.33 -19.13 0.00
N VAL A 423 -3.22 -18.17 0.26
CA VAL A 423 -3.15 -16.84 -0.35
C VAL A 423 -3.77 -15.81 0.57
N MET A 424 -3.26 -14.58 0.53
CA MET A 424 -4.04 -13.43 0.96
C MET A 424 -4.80 -12.90 -0.26
N LYS A 425 -6.13 -12.87 -0.18
CA LYS A 425 -7.00 -12.44 -1.27
C LYS A 425 -7.09 -10.93 -1.36
N GLU A 426 -7.39 -10.41 -2.54
CA GLU A 426 -7.89 -9.04 -2.68
C GLU A 426 -9.18 -8.93 -1.86
N TRP A 427 -9.36 -7.83 -1.13
CA TRP A 427 -10.44 -7.71 -0.14
C TRP A 427 -11.85 -7.96 -0.75
N TRP A 428 -12.05 -7.58 -2.02
CA TRP A 428 -13.34 -7.80 -2.71
C TRP A 428 -13.61 -9.27 -3.07
N ASN A 429 -12.59 -10.12 -3.02
CA ASN A 429 -12.65 -11.57 -3.26
C ASN A 429 -12.70 -12.41 -1.98
N VAL A 430 -12.63 -11.76 -0.80
CA VAL A 430 -12.81 -12.44 0.50
C VAL A 430 -14.25 -12.93 0.62
N THR A 431 -14.44 -14.16 1.07
CA THR A 431 -15.76 -14.80 1.28
C THR A 431 -16.10 -14.92 2.76
N ASP A 432 -17.34 -15.23 3.07
CA ASP A 432 -17.77 -15.45 4.47
C ASP A 432 -17.03 -16.64 5.08
N GLU A 433 -16.73 -17.68 4.29
CA GLU A 433 -15.95 -18.83 4.72
C GLU A 433 -14.48 -18.44 5.04
N ASP A 434 -13.90 -17.52 4.28
CA ASP A 434 -12.58 -16.97 4.57
C ASP A 434 -12.59 -16.19 5.89
N ILE A 435 -13.62 -15.36 6.13
CA ILE A 435 -13.81 -14.60 7.37
C ILE A 435 -13.89 -15.56 8.56
N ASP A 436 -14.74 -16.58 8.47
CA ASP A 436 -14.89 -17.60 9.51
C ASP A 436 -13.56 -18.32 9.80
N ALA A 437 -12.78 -18.61 8.76
CA ALA A 437 -11.49 -19.27 8.92
C ALA A 437 -10.46 -18.37 9.62
N MET A 438 -10.40 -17.07 9.26
CA MET A 438 -9.53 -16.11 9.90
C MET A 438 -9.89 -15.86 11.36
N LEU A 439 -11.19 -15.76 11.69
CA LEU A 439 -11.67 -15.62 13.06
C LEU A 439 -11.31 -16.86 13.92
N LYS A 440 -11.48 -18.07 13.38
CA LYS A 440 -11.12 -19.32 14.07
C LYS A 440 -9.61 -19.48 14.30
N ALA A 441 -8.80 -18.82 13.49
CA ALA A 441 -7.34 -18.87 13.57
C ALA A 441 -6.75 -17.79 14.47
N THR A 442 -7.57 -16.91 15.06
CA THR A 442 -7.14 -15.76 15.84
C THR A 442 -7.75 -15.80 17.24
N ASP A 443 -6.90 -15.68 18.24
CA ASP A 443 -7.28 -15.38 19.62
C ASP A 443 -6.99 -13.91 19.94
N TRP A 444 -7.59 -13.39 20.99
CA TRP A 444 -7.34 -12.05 21.51
C TRP A 444 -6.77 -12.12 22.90
N CYS A 445 -5.46 -11.96 22.99
CA CYS A 445 -4.76 -12.06 24.27
C CYS A 445 -4.86 -10.75 25.05
N PRO A 446 -5.15 -10.78 26.37
CA PRO A 446 -5.03 -9.62 27.22
C PRO A 446 -3.62 -9.02 27.13
N ALA A 447 -3.54 -7.71 27.06
CA ALA A 447 -2.27 -6.98 26.93
C ALA A 447 -1.31 -7.28 28.10
N ASP A 448 -0.02 -7.31 27.82
CA ASP A 448 1.02 -7.38 28.85
C ASP A 448 1.01 -6.10 29.68
N LEU A 449 0.54 -6.18 30.92
CA LEU A 449 0.45 -5.05 31.84
C LEU A 449 1.81 -4.48 32.24
N GLY A 450 2.91 -5.17 31.94
CA GLY A 450 4.26 -4.64 32.06
C GLY A 450 4.57 -3.55 31.03
N TYR A 451 3.97 -3.66 29.83
CA TYR A 451 4.10 -2.68 28.75
C TYR A 451 2.87 -1.77 28.63
N PHE A 452 1.66 -2.30 28.82
CA PHE A 452 0.37 -1.65 28.57
C PHE A 452 -0.46 -1.64 29.87
N ARG A 453 -0.12 -0.76 30.81
CA ARG A 453 -0.76 -0.68 32.14
C ARG A 453 -2.26 -0.41 32.09
N GLY A 454 -2.71 0.25 31.04
CA GLY A 454 -4.14 0.51 30.80
C GLY A 454 -4.92 -0.70 30.26
N GLY A 455 -4.25 -1.83 30.02
CA GLY A 455 -4.85 -3.04 29.48
C GLY A 455 -5.08 -3.00 27.97
N GLY A 456 -6.09 -3.70 27.50
CA GLY A 456 -6.47 -3.84 26.10
C GLY A 456 -6.24 -5.26 25.60
N TYR A 457 -6.32 -5.46 24.29
CA TYR A 457 -6.25 -6.79 23.66
C TYR A 457 -5.38 -6.77 22.42
N SER A 458 -4.54 -7.79 22.30
CA SER A 458 -3.69 -8.03 21.15
C SER A 458 -4.25 -9.15 20.30
N SER A 459 -4.32 -9.02 18.97
CA SER A 459 -4.57 -10.15 18.09
C SER A 459 -3.43 -11.15 18.22
N HIS A 460 -3.74 -12.41 18.31
CA HIS A 460 -2.75 -13.48 18.45
C HIS A 460 -3.01 -14.58 17.43
N PHE A 461 -2.02 -14.82 16.61
CA PHE A 461 -1.98 -15.93 15.65
C PHE A 461 -0.54 -16.19 15.19
N LYS A 462 -0.33 -17.35 14.63
CA LYS A 462 0.86 -17.70 13.84
C LYS A 462 0.44 -17.76 12.37
N THR A 463 1.18 -17.10 11.45
CA THR A 463 0.96 -17.27 10.01
C THR A 463 1.16 -18.75 9.64
N GLN A 464 0.10 -19.42 9.13
CA GLN A 464 -0.01 -20.86 9.08
C GLN A 464 0.42 -21.49 7.75
N ALA A 465 0.82 -20.70 6.76
CA ALA A 465 1.13 -21.21 5.45
C ALA A 465 2.34 -20.53 4.82
N VAL A 466 3.00 -21.22 3.91
CA VAL A 466 4.05 -20.64 3.06
C VAL A 466 3.38 -19.83 1.94
N MET A 467 3.59 -18.52 1.94
CA MET A 467 3.03 -17.61 0.94
C MET A 467 4.14 -16.68 0.41
N PRO A 468 4.11 -16.33 -0.88
CA PRO A 468 4.94 -15.23 -1.38
C PRO A 468 4.62 -13.94 -0.64
N MET A 469 5.65 -13.21 -0.22
CA MET A 469 5.50 -11.91 0.44
C MET A 469 6.64 -10.95 0.07
N THR A 470 6.37 -9.68 0.23
CA THR A 470 7.32 -8.60 0.04
C THR A 470 7.34 -7.72 1.28
N MET A 471 8.51 -7.60 1.91
CA MET A 471 8.75 -6.65 2.98
C MET A 471 9.19 -5.31 2.38
N ILE A 472 8.59 -4.22 2.86
CA ILE A 472 8.70 -2.88 2.27
C ILE A 472 9.01 -1.87 3.36
N ARG A 473 9.90 -0.92 3.08
CA ARG A 473 10.14 0.21 3.98
C ARG A 473 10.54 1.46 3.21
N ILE A 474 9.93 2.59 3.55
CA ILE A 474 10.39 3.92 3.17
C ILE A 474 11.17 4.52 4.32
N ASN A 475 12.38 4.99 4.04
CA ASN A 475 13.19 5.77 4.96
C ASN A 475 13.48 7.15 4.36
N ILE A 476 13.75 8.16 5.21
CA ILE A 476 14.20 9.48 4.77
C ILE A 476 15.66 9.63 5.14
N ILE A 477 16.50 9.90 4.14
CA ILE A 477 17.94 10.08 4.32
C ILE A 477 18.29 11.56 4.09
N LYS A 478 18.87 12.19 5.07
CA LYS A 478 19.26 13.61 4.96
C LYS A 478 20.22 13.81 3.80
N GLY A 479 19.86 14.71 2.90
CA GLY A 479 20.63 15.03 1.69
C GLY A 479 20.25 14.19 0.45
N LEU A 480 19.45 13.11 0.62
CA LEU A 480 18.93 12.31 -0.49
C LEU A 480 17.40 12.41 -0.60
N GLY A 481 16.70 12.58 0.52
CA GLY A 481 15.25 12.48 0.58
C GLY A 481 14.78 11.05 0.88
N PRO A 482 13.54 10.70 0.49
CA PRO A 482 13.00 9.37 0.71
C PRO A 482 13.72 8.32 -0.15
N VAL A 483 13.85 7.11 0.41
CA VAL A 483 14.37 5.93 -0.28
C VAL A 483 13.48 4.73 0.05
N LEU A 484 13.30 3.83 -0.91
CA LEU A 484 12.51 2.61 -0.76
C LEU A 484 13.43 1.39 -0.59
N GLN A 485 13.11 0.52 0.37
CA GLN A 485 13.73 -0.79 0.55
C GLN A 485 12.68 -1.88 0.30
N ILE A 486 13.09 -2.95 -0.40
CA ILE A 486 12.23 -4.06 -0.81
C ILE A 486 12.98 -5.37 -0.54
N ALA A 487 12.32 -6.32 0.12
CA ALA A 487 12.83 -7.68 0.26
C ALA A 487 11.71 -8.69 -0.03
N GLU A 488 11.77 -9.33 -1.18
CA GLU A 488 10.87 -10.44 -1.53
C GLU A 488 11.33 -11.75 -0.89
N GLY A 489 10.37 -12.58 -0.53
CA GLY A 489 10.61 -13.89 0.05
C GLY A 489 9.30 -14.63 0.30
N TYR A 490 9.30 -15.43 1.34
CA TYR A 490 8.16 -16.27 1.71
C TYR A 490 7.89 -16.21 3.21
N THR A 491 6.63 -16.31 3.59
CA THR A 491 6.31 -16.72 4.96
C THR A 491 6.81 -18.15 5.16
N ALA A 492 7.29 -18.48 6.35
CA ALA A 492 7.75 -19.81 6.68
C ALA A 492 6.85 -20.46 7.75
N THR A 493 6.52 -21.71 7.57
CA THR A 493 5.87 -22.54 8.60
C THR A 493 6.93 -23.32 9.35
N LEU A 494 7.01 -23.12 10.66
CA LEU A 494 7.91 -23.89 11.51
C LEU A 494 7.13 -24.98 12.24
N PRO A 495 7.72 -26.17 12.47
CA PRO A 495 7.15 -27.14 13.40
C PRO A 495 6.84 -26.52 14.76
N ASP A 496 5.79 -26.98 15.45
CA ASP A 496 5.36 -26.40 16.72
C ASP A 496 6.45 -26.45 17.78
N GLU A 497 7.29 -27.49 17.77
CA GLU A 497 8.44 -27.61 18.68
C GLU A 497 9.48 -26.50 18.48
N ILE A 498 9.66 -26.02 17.26
CA ILE A 498 10.53 -24.85 16.97
C ILE A 498 9.77 -23.57 17.29
N HIS A 499 8.58 -23.41 16.74
CA HIS A 499 7.79 -22.19 16.90
C HIS A 499 7.63 -21.83 18.38
N ASN A 500 7.08 -22.73 19.19
CA ASN A 500 6.78 -22.45 20.60
C ASN A 500 8.04 -22.07 21.42
N LYS A 501 9.19 -22.70 21.14
CA LYS A 501 10.43 -22.38 21.83
C LYS A 501 11.00 -21.01 21.44
N LEU A 502 10.83 -20.59 20.20
CA LEU A 502 11.33 -19.29 19.72
C LEU A 502 10.37 -18.16 20.14
N ASP A 503 9.08 -18.39 20.01
CA ASP A 503 8.03 -17.43 20.32
C ASP A 503 8.02 -17.07 21.82
N MET A 504 8.13 -18.07 22.70
CA MET A 504 8.28 -17.84 24.16
C MET A 504 9.49 -17.00 24.56
N ARG A 505 10.43 -16.75 23.66
CA ARG A 505 11.60 -15.89 23.90
C ARG A 505 11.35 -14.42 23.53
N THR A 506 10.20 -14.12 22.98
CA THR A 506 9.77 -12.78 22.58
C THR A 506 8.50 -12.42 23.34
N ASP A 507 7.36 -12.42 22.66
CA ASP A 507 6.07 -12.26 23.28
C ASP A 507 5.06 -13.27 22.71
N PRO A 508 4.71 -14.32 23.49
CA PRO A 508 3.82 -15.38 23.03
C PRO A 508 2.35 -14.97 22.94
N THR A 509 2.03 -13.71 23.17
CA THR A 509 0.68 -13.15 23.06
C THR A 509 0.50 -12.25 21.84
N TRP A 510 1.54 -12.13 20.99
CA TRP A 510 1.53 -11.28 19.82
C TRP A 510 1.52 -12.10 18.51
N PRO A 511 0.96 -11.56 17.42
CA PRO A 511 0.93 -12.26 16.13
C PRO A 511 2.33 -12.41 15.55
N THR A 512 2.64 -13.60 15.08
CA THR A 512 3.98 -13.97 14.59
C THR A 512 3.96 -14.41 13.13
N THR A 513 4.85 -13.84 12.33
CA THR A 513 5.20 -14.29 10.99
C THR A 513 6.70 -14.57 10.90
N TRP A 514 7.07 -15.76 10.42
CA TRP A 514 8.45 -16.11 10.11
C TRP A 514 8.73 -15.78 8.64
N PHE A 515 9.74 -14.96 8.37
CA PHE A 515 10.07 -14.50 7.03
C PHE A 515 11.38 -15.10 6.53
N ALA A 516 11.31 -15.84 5.43
CA ALA A 516 12.47 -16.34 4.70
C ALA A 516 12.69 -15.50 3.43
N PRO A 517 13.65 -14.55 3.41
CA PRO A 517 13.91 -13.75 2.22
C PRO A 517 14.48 -14.59 1.07
N ARG A 518 14.11 -14.24 -0.17
CA ARG A 518 14.69 -14.82 -1.38
C ARG A 518 16.12 -14.30 -1.54
N LEU A 519 17.09 -15.22 -1.53
CA LEU A 519 18.49 -14.90 -1.62
C LEU A 519 18.97 -14.88 -3.08
N THR A 520 19.80 -13.89 -3.42
CA THR A 520 20.44 -13.76 -4.74
C THR A 520 21.92 -14.14 -4.71
N GLY A 521 22.47 -14.40 -3.52
CA GLY A 521 23.89 -14.69 -3.32
C GLY A 521 24.80 -13.46 -3.41
N LYS A 522 24.26 -12.23 -3.49
CA LYS A 522 25.01 -10.99 -3.67
C LYS A 522 24.51 -9.88 -2.74
N GLY A 523 25.38 -8.93 -2.43
CA GLY A 523 25.06 -7.70 -1.71
C GLY A 523 24.31 -7.95 -0.41
N ALA A 524 23.26 -7.19 -0.18
CA ALA A 524 22.36 -7.34 0.97
C ALA A 524 21.60 -8.67 1.00
N PHE A 525 21.48 -9.36 -0.14
CA PHE A 525 20.75 -10.62 -0.28
C PHE A 525 21.67 -11.84 -0.46
N LYS A 526 22.92 -11.76 0.00
CA LYS A 526 23.84 -12.91 -0.08
C LYS A 526 23.45 -14.02 0.91
N ASP A 527 22.89 -13.68 2.05
CA ASP A 527 22.37 -14.55 3.09
C ASP A 527 21.31 -13.79 3.94
N VAL A 528 20.56 -14.50 4.78
CA VAL A 528 19.49 -13.91 5.60
C VAL A 528 20.02 -12.91 6.63
N TYR A 529 21.20 -13.16 7.21
CA TYR A 529 21.87 -12.22 8.10
C TYR A 529 22.10 -10.86 7.41
N SER A 530 22.57 -10.90 6.17
CA SER A 530 22.84 -9.68 5.40
C SER A 530 21.56 -8.90 5.09
N VAL A 531 20.43 -9.58 4.85
CA VAL A 531 19.13 -8.91 4.70
C VAL A 531 18.80 -8.15 5.99
N MET A 532 18.87 -8.82 7.14
CA MET A 532 18.59 -8.20 8.44
C MET A 532 19.55 -7.05 8.75
N ALA A 533 20.85 -7.24 8.52
CA ALA A 533 21.88 -6.24 8.82
C ALA A 533 21.81 -4.98 7.93
N ASN A 534 21.26 -5.11 6.72
CA ASN A 534 21.09 -3.98 5.78
C ASN A 534 19.67 -3.39 5.81
N TRP A 535 18.73 -3.98 6.55
CA TRP A 535 17.39 -3.40 6.71
C TRP A 535 17.48 -2.16 7.59
N GLY A 536 17.19 -1.01 7.03
CA GLY A 536 17.49 0.30 7.63
C GLY A 536 16.46 0.83 8.63
N ALA A 537 15.60 -0.03 9.20
CA ALA A 537 14.58 0.36 10.17
C ALA A 537 14.22 -0.80 11.11
N ASN A 538 13.62 -0.46 12.28
CA ASN A 538 13.05 -1.46 13.20
C ASN A 538 11.70 -2.02 12.68
N HIS A 539 11.04 -1.33 11.76
CA HIS A 539 9.76 -1.76 11.18
C HIS A 539 9.88 -2.16 9.71
N GLY A 540 8.94 -3.01 9.27
CA GLY A 540 8.70 -3.37 7.89
C GLY A 540 7.22 -3.56 7.63
N ALA A 541 6.74 -3.06 6.50
CA ALA A 541 5.40 -3.34 6.01
C ALA A 541 5.42 -4.62 5.17
N ILE A 542 4.43 -5.48 5.36
CA ILE A 542 4.34 -6.73 4.63
C ILE A 542 3.17 -6.67 3.67
N SER A 543 3.45 -6.92 2.41
CA SER A 543 2.44 -7.16 1.37
C SER A 543 2.59 -8.58 0.84
N TYR A 544 1.48 -9.23 0.54
CA TYR A 544 1.47 -10.61 0.09
C TYR A 544 1.50 -10.70 -1.44
N GLY A 545 2.42 -11.51 -1.94
CA GLY A 545 2.85 -11.60 -3.31
C GLY A 545 4.28 -11.07 -3.50
N HIS A 546 4.94 -11.48 -4.60
CA HIS A 546 6.19 -10.89 -5.06
C HIS A 546 5.86 -9.66 -5.91
N ILE A 547 5.78 -8.49 -5.29
CA ILE A 547 5.36 -7.23 -5.91
C ILE A 547 6.50 -6.23 -6.08
N GLY A 548 7.72 -6.64 -5.84
CA GLY A 548 8.89 -5.77 -5.89
C GLY A 548 9.04 -5.06 -7.24
N LYS A 549 8.74 -5.75 -8.35
CA LYS A 549 8.77 -5.16 -9.69
C LYS A 549 7.74 -4.02 -9.88
N ASP A 550 6.55 -4.15 -9.32
CA ASP A 550 5.53 -3.09 -9.36
C ASP A 550 5.93 -1.93 -8.43
N LEU A 551 6.48 -2.23 -7.25
CA LEU A 551 6.95 -1.20 -6.32
C LEU A 551 8.11 -0.37 -6.88
N ILE A 552 9.05 -0.97 -7.63
CA ILE A 552 10.13 -0.25 -8.32
C ILE A 552 9.54 0.70 -9.38
N THR A 553 8.55 0.23 -10.14
CA THR A 553 7.85 1.06 -11.13
C THR A 553 7.12 2.22 -10.46
N LEU A 554 6.36 1.95 -9.38
CA LEU A 554 5.64 2.95 -8.59
C LEU A 554 6.58 3.98 -7.96
N ALA A 555 7.68 3.52 -7.35
CA ALA A 555 8.68 4.40 -6.74
C ALA A 555 9.30 5.35 -7.78
N SER A 556 9.59 4.87 -8.99
CA SER A 556 10.11 5.71 -10.08
C SER A 556 9.09 6.75 -10.57
N MET A 557 7.78 6.46 -10.53
CA MET A 557 6.73 7.43 -10.82
C MET A 557 6.68 8.54 -9.74
N LEU A 558 6.82 8.16 -8.48
CA LEU A 558 6.87 9.08 -7.32
C LEU A 558 8.24 9.76 -7.17
N ARG A 559 9.21 9.37 -8.00
CA ARG A 559 10.60 9.87 -7.96
C ARG A 559 11.29 9.59 -6.62
N ILE A 560 11.04 8.41 -6.07
CA ILE A 560 11.66 7.84 -4.88
C ILE A 560 12.65 6.77 -5.34
N PRO A 561 13.96 6.91 -5.08
CA PRO A 561 14.94 5.89 -5.48
C PRO A 561 14.81 4.63 -4.61
N VAL A 562 15.13 3.48 -5.21
CA VAL A 562 15.15 2.20 -4.51
C VAL A 562 16.58 1.91 -4.03
N ALA A 563 16.75 1.74 -2.72
CA ALA A 563 18.04 1.55 -2.08
C ALA A 563 18.45 0.08 -1.91
N MET A 564 17.47 -0.83 -1.87
CA MET A 564 17.68 -2.24 -1.61
C MET A 564 16.54 -3.05 -2.24
N HIS A 565 16.85 -4.04 -3.09
CA HIS A 565 15.88 -4.99 -3.62
C HIS A 565 16.54 -6.30 -4.08
N ASN A 566 15.73 -7.37 -4.21
CA ASN A 566 16.13 -8.66 -4.79
C ASN A 566 15.30 -9.05 -6.02
N VAL A 567 14.74 -8.05 -6.70
CA VAL A 567 14.05 -8.20 -7.99
C VAL A 567 15.10 -8.40 -9.08
N ALA A 568 14.85 -9.29 -10.03
CA ALA A 568 15.75 -9.55 -11.15
C ALA A 568 15.83 -8.34 -12.10
N ASP A 569 17.01 -8.09 -12.67
CA ASP A 569 17.27 -6.90 -13.49
C ASP A 569 16.35 -6.82 -14.72
N GLU A 570 16.00 -7.96 -15.32
CA GLU A 570 15.08 -8.08 -16.46
C GLU A 570 13.64 -7.71 -16.15
N ASP A 571 13.25 -7.76 -14.87
CA ASP A 571 11.90 -7.39 -14.41
C ASP A 571 11.79 -5.90 -14.07
N ILE A 572 12.88 -5.16 -14.06
CA ILE A 572 12.90 -3.75 -13.69
C ILE A 572 12.35 -2.89 -14.83
N TYR A 573 11.29 -2.11 -14.53
CA TYR A 573 10.65 -1.22 -15.48
C TYR A 573 10.57 0.20 -14.92
N ARG A 574 11.30 1.11 -15.55
CA ARG A 574 11.52 2.50 -15.13
C ARG A 574 11.31 3.47 -16.31
N PRO A 575 11.14 4.79 -16.07
CA PRO A 575 11.13 5.77 -17.15
C PRO A 575 12.39 5.68 -18.01
N HIS A 576 12.23 5.81 -19.34
CA HIS A 576 13.33 5.65 -20.29
C HIS A 576 14.54 6.54 -19.97
N ALA A 577 14.31 7.77 -19.52
CA ALA A 577 15.36 8.72 -19.18
C ALA A 577 16.30 8.24 -18.05
N TRP A 578 15.85 7.31 -17.18
CA TRP A 578 16.69 6.76 -16.10
C TRP A 578 17.95 6.09 -16.64
N SER A 579 17.89 5.46 -17.82
CA SER A 579 19.05 4.81 -18.46
C SER A 579 20.21 5.75 -18.75
N ALA A 580 19.95 7.05 -18.94
CA ALA A 580 20.99 8.06 -19.12
C ALA A 580 21.85 8.29 -17.86
N PHE A 581 21.35 7.92 -16.70
CA PHE A 581 22.04 8.07 -15.42
C PHE A 581 22.87 6.83 -15.02
N GLY A 582 22.81 5.76 -15.78
CA GLY A 582 23.62 4.54 -15.63
C GLY A 582 22.83 3.28 -16.00
N THR A 583 23.47 2.39 -16.75
CA THR A 583 22.87 1.11 -17.20
C THR A 583 23.44 -0.10 -16.46
N LYS A 584 24.60 0.03 -15.83
CA LYS A 584 25.28 -1.07 -15.11
C LYS A 584 24.98 -1.10 -13.62
N ASP A 585 24.60 0.04 -13.06
CA ASP A 585 24.27 0.23 -11.64
C ASP A 585 22.93 0.95 -11.58
N LEU A 586 21.87 0.17 -11.57
CA LEU A 586 20.50 0.67 -11.65
C LEU A 586 20.08 1.42 -10.37
N GLU A 587 20.57 1.01 -9.21
CA GLU A 587 20.28 1.69 -7.93
C GLU A 587 20.90 3.08 -7.91
N SER A 588 22.17 3.21 -8.28
CA SER A 588 22.81 4.52 -8.39
C SER A 588 22.21 5.39 -9.50
N ALA A 589 21.71 4.79 -10.58
CA ALA A 589 20.97 5.51 -11.62
C ALA A 589 19.67 6.10 -11.06
N ASP A 590 18.94 5.36 -10.24
CA ASP A 590 17.73 5.86 -9.57
C ASP A 590 18.03 7.09 -8.71
N TYR A 591 19.04 7.03 -7.86
CA TYR A 591 19.42 8.17 -7.02
C TYR A 591 19.72 9.43 -7.85
N ARG A 592 20.51 9.28 -8.91
CA ARG A 592 20.86 10.39 -9.80
C ARG A 592 19.66 10.94 -10.55
N ALA A 593 18.81 10.07 -11.08
CA ALA A 593 17.61 10.46 -11.81
C ALA A 593 16.61 11.17 -10.88
N CYS A 594 16.31 10.60 -9.72
CA CYS A 594 15.38 11.20 -8.77
C CYS A 594 15.89 12.56 -8.25
N ALA A 595 17.20 12.69 -7.98
CA ALA A 595 17.80 13.96 -7.59
C ALA A 595 17.72 15.02 -8.71
N ALA A 596 17.92 14.60 -9.99
CA ALA A 596 17.86 15.50 -11.13
C ALA A 596 16.44 16.01 -11.44
N TYR A 597 15.44 15.15 -11.31
CA TYR A 597 14.04 15.50 -11.60
C TYR A 597 13.29 16.11 -10.41
N GLY A 598 13.73 15.82 -9.17
CA GLY A 598 13.06 16.26 -7.95
C GLY A 598 11.71 15.56 -7.71
N PRO A 599 11.00 15.91 -6.63
CA PRO A 599 9.68 15.35 -6.29
C PRO A 599 8.62 15.59 -7.36
N LEU A 600 7.61 14.73 -7.43
CA LEU A 600 6.56 14.78 -8.46
C LEU A 600 5.68 16.03 -8.36
N TYR A 601 5.41 16.52 -7.15
CA TYR A 601 4.46 17.62 -6.88
C TYR A 601 5.14 18.92 -6.42
N LYS A 602 6.44 19.09 -6.70
CA LYS A 602 7.19 20.30 -6.37
C LYS A 602 7.32 21.24 -7.54
#